data_8318c434ccbc54508879c941ea67a482
#
_entry.id   8318c434ccbc54508879c941ea67a482
#
_cell.length_a   1.000
_cell.length_b   1.000
_cell.length_c   1.000
_cell.angle_alpha   90.00
_cell.angle_beta   90.00
_cell.angle_gamma   90.00
#
_symmetry.space_group_name_H-M   'P 1'
#
loop_
_entity.id
_entity.type
_entity.pdbx_description
1 polymer ?
#
loop_
_entity_poly.entity_id
_entity_poly.type
_entity_poly.pdbx_seq_one_letter_code
_entity_poly.pdbx_strand_id
1 'polypeptide(L)'
;MPNDQVRTLFNAPNERRSVVAGIVQSGAGRGRIALTMACYTVWMVACCSGPAVAVQQEPGLGAEGAGLPAWMGPLAVMAVASLIIALWFKRTRKVPEGASWLMALASVMTLGSALHLVWALDRSLPLGADMALYVAMSVLVGIGAALFRVEIDRVFGWIGTQQTLYQGMIGTAVAIAVFVFCSSAGDSGQAPVALYGLALALPFASQALLRHVVRGFPRSRYFAHGKDVPLPFPATFVATSGVQGVAAGMLYMGLFLYGGGIVFGSVEILAGQLAAATLLLATLVFLRMDFNRLIYKVAFPFAAAGFVLLAAAPAFQTIGVMVLMAGFCYLDLVLWSLGACLMKNMGLPATWIASCPGAALFFGVVAGGLLAALLLDGRVLGQALVLGSFVACFLLAAALFLSSGSNLKYGWGTVQPGEGGPEMGELAGVARFSAIEHGLTQRESEVMVLLVRGKARRAICEELMVSPDTVKTHVRAVYRKFDVHSQQELIDYVVRERESLAPDDSERLLGT
;
A
#
# COMPACT_ATOMS: atom_id res chain seq x y z
N MET A 1 -29.76 10.34 32.68
CA MET A 1 -29.29 11.09 31.52
C MET A 1 -28.38 10.22 30.64
N PRO A 2 -28.93 9.35 29.78
CA PRO A 2 -28.10 8.68 28.75
C PRO A 2 -28.69 8.81 27.33
N ASN A 3 -29.51 9.83 27.04
CA ASN A 3 -30.21 9.90 25.74
C ASN A 3 -29.62 10.91 24.74
N ASP A 4 -28.65 11.73 25.15
CA ASP A 4 -28.08 12.75 24.22
C ASP A 4 -26.87 12.21 23.43
N GLN A 5 -26.17 11.19 23.89
CA GLN A 5 -25.07 10.59 23.14
C GLN A 5 -25.54 9.75 21.93
N VAL A 6 -26.76 9.22 21.97
CA VAL A 6 -27.32 8.45 20.83
C VAL A 6 -27.85 9.38 19.74
N ARG A 7 -28.30 10.58 20.07
CA ARG A 7 -28.77 11.56 19.08
C ARG A 7 -27.66 12.19 18.25
N THR A 8 -26.43 12.28 18.76
CA THR A 8 -25.26 12.78 18.01
C THR A 8 -24.76 11.78 16.96
N LEU A 9 -25.08 10.48 17.09
CA LEU A 9 -24.73 9.45 16.11
C LEU A 9 -25.56 9.54 14.80
N PHE A 10 -26.70 10.21 14.81
CA PHE A 10 -27.61 10.31 13.65
C PHE A 10 -27.68 11.68 12.97
N ASN A 11 -27.02 12.69 13.51
CA ASN A 11 -27.09 14.08 12.99
C ASN A 11 -25.90 14.45 12.06
N ALA A 12 -25.51 13.59 11.13
CA ALA A 12 -24.45 13.94 10.19
C ALA A 12 -24.81 13.80 8.69
N PRO A 13 -25.95 14.36 8.19
CA PRO A 13 -26.18 14.40 6.74
C PRO A 13 -25.15 15.28 6.02
N ASN A 14 -24.60 16.31 6.66
CA ASN A 14 -23.61 17.22 6.06
C ASN A 14 -22.22 16.58 5.94
N GLU A 15 -21.81 15.74 6.89
CA GLU A 15 -20.50 15.10 6.85
C GLU A 15 -20.43 13.91 5.87
N ARG A 16 -21.55 13.17 5.69
CA ARG A 16 -21.66 12.15 4.63
C ARG A 16 -21.54 12.78 3.24
N ARG A 17 -22.18 13.94 3.05
CA ARG A 17 -22.03 14.74 1.83
C ARG A 17 -20.59 15.21 1.64
N SER A 18 -19.86 15.48 2.72
CA SER A 18 -18.46 15.94 2.65
C SER A 18 -17.50 14.84 2.17
N VAL A 19 -17.68 13.57 2.56
CA VAL A 19 -16.83 12.45 2.10
C VAL A 19 -17.08 12.20 0.61
N VAL A 20 -18.33 12.09 0.18
CA VAL A 20 -18.67 11.88 -1.24
C VAL A 20 -18.22 13.06 -2.09
N ALA A 21 -18.47 14.29 -1.62
CA ALA A 21 -17.98 15.50 -2.29
C ALA A 21 -16.44 15.52 -2.36
N GLY A 22 -15.76 15.11 -1.30
CA GLY A 22 -14.30 14.98 -1.26
C GLY A 22 -13.74 13.98 -2.28
N ILE A 23 -14.42 12.84 -2.47
CA ILE A 23 -14.04 11.86 -3.50
C ILE A 23 -14.21 12.46 -4.89
N VAL A 24 -15.35 13.08 -5.18
CA VAL A 24 -15.64 13.70 -6.49
C VAL A 24 -14.67 14.84 -6.77
N GLN A 25 -14.45 15.71 -5.81
CA GLN A 25 -13.51 16.83 -5.92
C GLN A 25 -12.05 16.34 -6.07
N SER A 26 -11.68 15.29 -5.37
CA SER A 26 -10.36 14.64 -5.51
C SER A 26 -10.18 14.05 -6.91
N GLY A 27 -11.20 13.39 -7.44
CA GLY A 27 -11.19 12.85 -8.81
C GLY A 27 -11.03 13.95 -9.87
N ALA A 28 -11.76 15.06 -9.72
CA ALA A 28 -11.70 16.18 -10.67
C ALA A 28 -10.36 16.93 -10.63
N GLY A 29 -9.83 17.22 -9.40
CA GLY A 29 -8.59 17.99 -9.25
C GLY A 29 -7.30 17.18 -9.31
N ARG A 30 -7.32 15.92 -8.89
CA ARG A 30 -6.14 15.05 -8.72
C ARG A 30 -6.24 13.70 -9.44
N GLY A 31 -7.15 13.54 -10.38
CA GLY A 31 -7.38 12.27 -11.11
C GLY A 31 -6.13 11.69 -11.79
N ARG A 32 -5.12 12.53 -12.06
CA ARG A 32 -3.81 12.07 -12.58
C ARG A 32 -3.09 11.11 -11.64
N ILE A 33 -3.25 11.27 -10.31
CA ILE A 33 -2.65 10.38 -9.31
C ILE A 33 -3.33 9.01 -9.37
N ALA A 34 -4.66 8.99 -9.38
CA ALA A 34 -5.44 7.76 -9.55
C ALA A 34 -5.11 7.05 -10.86
N LEU A 35 -4.96 7.83 -11.95
CA LEU A 35 -4.60 7.27 -13.26
C LEU A 35 -3.17 6.69 -13.26
N THR A 36 -2.21 7.35 -12.60
CA THR A 36 -0.84 6.82 -12.41
C THR A 36 -0.89 5.48 -11.69
N MET A 37 -1.66 5.40 -10.61
CA MET A 37 -1.86 4.17 -9.84
C MET A 37 -2.53 3.09 -10.68
N ALA A 38 -3.59 3.43 -11.43
CA ALA A 38 -4.26 2.49 -12.31
C ALA A 38 -3.31 1.93 -13.38
N CYS A 39 -2.52 2.78 -14.03
CA CYS A 39 -1.50 2.36 -14.99
C CYS A 39 -0.50 1.38 -14.38
N TYR A 40 -0.02 1.67 -13.17
CA TYR A 40 0.88 0.76 -12.45
C TYR A 40 0.23 -0.57 -12.10
N THR A 41 -1.00 -0.55 -11.58
CA THR A 41 -1.75 -1.77 -11.22
C THR A 41 -2.01 -2.66 -12.45
N VAL A 42 -2.48 -2.06 -13.55
CA VAL A 42 -2.72 -2.79 -14.81
C VAL A 42 -1.42 -3.37 -15.35
N TRP A 43 -0.34 -2.58 -15.33
CA TRP A 43 0.97 -3.04 -15.77
C TRP A 43 1.49 -4.20 -14.93
N MET A 44 1.40 -4.13 -13.61
CA MET A 44 1.82 -5.21 -12.70
C MET A 44 1.03 -6.48 -12.95
N VAL A 45 -0.30 -6.39 -13.06
CA VAL A 45 -1.14 -7.56 -13.33
C VAL A 45 -0.80 -8.16 -14.69
N ALA A 46 -0.60 -7.35 -15.73
CA ALA A 46 -0.19 -7.82 -17.04
C ALA A 46 1.14 -8.60 -17.00
N CYS A 47 2.15 -8.04 -16.33
CA CYS A 47 3.48 -8.66 -16.23
C CYS A 47 3.57 -9.85 -15.24
N CYS A 48 2.59 -9.99 -14.35
CA CYS A 48 2.48 -11.15 -13.45
C CYS A 48 1.53 -12.23 -14.00
N SER A 49 0.84 -11.95 -15.12
CA SER A 49 -0.02 -12.89 -15.82
C SER A 49 0.76 -13.62 -16.91
N GLY A 50 0.42 -14.86 -17.17
CA GLY A 50 1.07 -15.60 -18.24
C GLY A 50 1.08 -17.10 -18.00
N PRO A 51 1.70 -17.84 -18.90
CA PRO A 51 1.80 -19.28 -18.80
C PRO A 51 2.72 -19.72 -17.66
N ALA A 52 2.61 -20.97 -17.24
CA ALA A 52 3.58 -21.58 -16.36
C ALA A 52 4.91 -21.84 -17.07
N VAL A 53 6.04 -21.67 -16.39
CA VAL A 53 7.35 -22.13 -16.86
C VAL A 53 7.49 -23.61 -16.58
N ALA A 54 7.78 -24.40 -17.61
CA ALA A 54 8.03 -25.82 -17.42
C ALA A 54 9.31 -26.01 -16.59
N VAL A 55 9.23 -26.75 -15.49
CA VAL A 55 10.38 -27.25 -14.77
C VAL A 55 10.67 -28.65 -15.28
N GLN A 56 11.95 -28.96 -15.55
CA GLN A 56 12.34 -30.29 -16.05
C GLN A 56 11.81 -31.39 -15.11
N GLN A 57 11.04 -32.31 -15.68
CA GLN A 57 10.72 -33.58 -15.03
C GLN A 57 11.91 -34.51 -15.14
N GLU A 58 12.39 -35.02 -14.01
CA GLU A 58 13.16 -36.27 -14.05
C GLU A 58 12.23 -37.40 -14.53
N PRO A 59 12.64 -38.23 -15.53
CA PRO A 59 11.79 -39.31 -16.00
C PRO A 59 11.68 -40.36 -14.89
N GLY A 60 10.55 -40.43 -14.23
CA GLY A 60 10.27 -41.44 -13.22
C GLY A 60 9.29 -41.12 -12.10
N LEU A 61 8.99 -39.87 -11.83
CA LEU A 61 7.93 -39.54 -10.91
C LEU A 61 6.69 -39.02 -11.71
N GLY A 62 5.64 -39.80 -11.66
CA GLY A 62 4.39 -39.54 -12.38
C GLY A 62 3.55 -38.39 -11.77
N ALA A 63 4.14 -37.22 -11.66
CA ALA A 63 3.44 -35.98 -11.45
C ALA A 63 3.58 -35.13 -12.71
N GLU A 64 2.50 -34.73 -13.32
CA GLU A 64 2.48 -33.71 -14.38
C GLU A 64 3.22 -32.49 -13.84
N GLY A 65 4.36 -32.10 -14.49
CA GLY A 65 5.31 -31.16 -13.96
C GLY A 65 4.68 -29.85 -13.51
N ALA A 66 4.72 -29.59 -12.24
CA ALA A 66 4.31 -28.33 -11.67
C ALA A 66 5.27 -27.24 -12.13
N GLY A 67 4.90 -26.51 -13.19
CA GLY A 67 5.64 -25.36 -13.67
C GLY A 67 5.65 -24.23 -12.65
N LEU A 68 6.62 -23.33 -12.74
CA LEU A 68 6.63 -22.11 -11.93
C LEU A 68 5.56 -21.12 -12.47
N PRO A 69 4.69 -20.57 -11.62
CA PRO A 69 3.73 -19.58 -12.06
C PRO A 69 4.41 -18.27 -12.49
N ALA A 70 3.85 -17.61 -13.50
CA ALA A 70 4.40 -16.39 -14.10
C ALA A 70 4.69 -15.28 -13.07
N TRP A 71 3.86 -15.14 -12.05
CA TRP A 71 3.98 -14.11 -11.02
C TRP A 71 5.13 -14.33 -10.03
N MET A 72 5.61 -15.56 -9.86
CA MET A 72 6.55 -15.89 -8.78
C MET A 72 7.93 -15.22 -8.97
N GLY A 73 8.47 -15.23 -10.17
CA GLY A 73 9.76 -14.62 -10.48
C GLY A 73 9.75 -13.10 -10.25
N PRO A 74 8.86 -12.34 -10.91
CA PRO A 74 8.75 -10.89 -10.72
C PRO A 74 8.56 -10.48 -9.25
N LEU A 75 7.70 -11.16 -8.49
CA LEU A 75 7.46 -10.84 -7.09
C LEU A 75 8.65 -11.22 -6.18
N ALA A 76 9.36 -12.31 -6.48
CA ALA A 76 10.59 -12.65 -5.76
C ALA A 76 11.69 -11.60 -5.96
N VAL A 77 11.88 -11.13 -7.20
CA VAL A 77 12.83 -10.05 -7.48
C VAL A 77 12.37 -8.74 -6.83
N MET A 78 11.08 -8.44 -6.86
CA MET A 78 10.52 -7.25 -6.21
C MET A 78 10.75 -7.28 -4.69
N ALA A 79 10.66 -8.44 -4.04
CA ALA A 79 10.99 -8.62 -2.62
C ALA A 79 12.45 -8.27 -2.33
N VAL A 80 13.37 -8.85 -3.10
CA VAL A 80 14.82 -8.63 -2.96
C VAL A 80 15.17 -7.17 -3.27
N ALA A 81 14.64 -6.60 -4.35
CA ALA A 81 14.85 -5.21 -4.72
C ALA A 81 14.36 -4.25 -3.63
N SER A 82 13.18 -4.49 -3.07
CA SER A 82 12.64 -3.69 -1.97
C SER A 82 13.53 -3.73 -0.73
N LEU A 83 14.06 -4.91 -0.38
CA LEU A 83 15.02 -5.06 0.71
C LEU A 83 16.33 -4.31 0.44
N ILE A 84 16.88 -4.42 -0.77
CA ILE A 84 18.09 -3.70 -1.18
C ILE A 84 17.86 -2.19 -1.10
N ILE A 85 16.72 -1.69 -1.59
CA ILE A 85 16.35 -0.26 -1.50
C ILE A 85 16.29 0.19 -0.04
N ALA A 86 15.67 -0.60 0.85
CA ALA A 86 15.61 -0.28 2.27
C ALA A 86 17.00 -0.19 2.91
N LEU A 87 17.84 -1.19 2.69
CA LEU A 87 19.21 -1.24 3.24
C LEU A 87 20.10 -0.13 2.68
N TRP A 88 20.01 0.11 1.37
CA TRP A 88 20.73 1.20 0.70
C TRP A 88 20.30 2.56 1.26
N PHE A 89 19.00 2.80 1.38
CA PHE A 89 18.49 4.04 1.97
C PHE A 89 18.91 4.20 3.43
N LYS A 90 18.85 3.14 4.24
CA LYS A 90 19.33 3.17 5.62
C LYS A 90 20.80 3.63 5.73
N ARG A 91 21.64 3.21 4.77
CA ARG A 91 23.08 3.55 4.76
C ARG A 91 23.37 4.93 4.19
N THR A 92 22.74 5.29 3.08
CA THR A 92 23.11 6.48 2.29
C THR A 92 22.25 7.69 2.55
N ARG A 93 20.99 7.48 2.93
CA ARG A 93 19.95 8.53 3.04
C ARG A 93 19.75 9.29 1.72
N LYS A 94 20.20 8.76 0.62
CA LYS A 94 20.07 9.36 -0.71
C LYS A 94 18.86 8.76 -1.44
N VAL A 95 18.23 9.57 -2.23
CA VAL A 95 17.09 9.20 -3.05
C VAL A 95 17.38 9.64 -4.48
N PRO A 96 17.17 8.78 -5.48
CA PRO A 96 17.27 9.19 -6.87
C PRO A 96 16.18 10.22 -7.18
N GLU A 97 16.54 11.28 -7.89
CA GLU A 97 15.63 12.37 -8.24
C GLU A 97 15.81 12.80 -9.69
N GLY A 98 14.75 13.32 -10.28
CA GLY A 98 14.78 14.01 -11.56
C GLY A 98 14.08 13.30 -12.71
N ALA A 99 13.89 14.03 -13.79
CA ALA A 99 13.17 13.56 -14.98
C ALA A 99 13.91 12.43 -15.71
N SER A 100 15.25 12.46 -15.72
CA SER A 100 16.10 11.41 -16.30
C SER A 100 15.96 10.09 -15.56
N TRP A 101 15.84 10.13 -14.23
CA TRP A 101 15.59 8.96 -13.41
C TRP A 101 14.26 8.28 -13.75
N LEU A 102 13.18 9.06 -13.80
CA LEU A 102 11.85 8.54 -14.15
C LEU A 102 11.80 7.98 -15.58
N MET A 103 12.53 8.60 -16.52
CA MET A 103 12.65 8.05 -17.88
C MET A 103 13.41 6.72 -17.90
N ALA A 104 14.53 6.64 -17.21
CA ALA A 104 15.30 5.40 -17.12
C ALA A 104 14.44 4.29 -16.49
N LEU A 105 13.69 4.60 -15.44
CA LEU A 105 12.79 3.66 -14.79
C LEU A 105 11.69 3.17 -15.74
N ALA A 106 11.03 4.07 -16.47
CA ALA A 106 10.02 3.70 -17.47
C ALA A 106 10.63 2.82 -18.59
N SER A 107 11.85 3.10 -19.02
CA SER A 107 12.54 2.29 -20.03
C SER A 107 12.83 0.88 -19.52
N VAL A 108 13.28 0.72 -18.28
CA VAL A 108 13.50 -0.61 -17.65
C VAL A 108 12.18 -1.39 -17.56
N MET A 109 11.11 -0.74 -17.12
CA MET A 109 9.78 -1.36 -17.03
C MET A 109 9.26 -1.78 -18.40
N THR A 110 9.39 -0.94 -19.42
CA THR A 110 8.96 -1.24 -20.81
C THR A 110 9.78 -2.38 -21.41
N LEU A 111 11.11 -2.41 -21.17
CA LEU A 111 11.94 -3.53 -21.61
C LEU A 111 11.51 -4.83 -20.96
N GLY A 112 11.21 -4.80 -19.66
CA GLY A 112 10.65 -5.94 -18.93
C GLY A 112 9.32 -6.42 -19.53
N SER A 113 8.43 -5.48 -19.89
CA SER A 113 7.15 -5.78 -20.57
C SER A 113 7.37 -6.36 -21.97
N ALA A 114 8.35 -5.89 -22.72
CA ALA A 114 8.66 -6.42 -24.05
C ALA A 114 9.17 -7.87 -23.95
N LEU A 115 10.08 -8.15 -23.02
CA LEU A 115 10.53 -9.53 -22.79
C LEU A 115 9.38 -10.43 -22.31
N HIS A 116 8.49 -9.90 -21.44
CA HIS A 116 7.31 -10.63 -20.99
C HIS A 116 6.36 -10.94 -22.18
N LEU A 117 6.13 -9.99 -23.06
CA LEU A 117 5.31 -10.21 -24.24
C LEU A 117 5.87 -11.31 -25.14
N VAL A 118 7.19 -11.27 -25.42
CA VAL A 118 7.87 -12.32 -26.20
C VAL A 118 7.72 -13.67 -25.52
N TRP A 119 8.01 -13.72 -24.22
CA TRP A 119 7.90 -14.96 -23.43
C TRP A 119 6.48 -15.53 -23.39
N ALA A 120 5.47 -14.67 -23.25
CA ALA A 120 4.09 -15.11 -23.15
C ALA A 120 3.52 -15.61 -24.48
N LEU A 121 3.98 -15.08 -25.61
CA LEU A 121 3.47 -15.41 -26.95
C LEU A 121 4.26 -16.52 -27.65
N ASP A 122 5.58 -16.58 -27.47
CA ASP A 122 6.41 -17.61 -28.13
C ASP A 122 6.57 -18.85 -27.24
N ARG A 123 5.79 -19.88 -27.56
CA ARG A 123 5.79 -21.18 -26.86
C ARG A 123 6.71 -22.22 -27.52
N SER A 124 7.43 -21.85 -28.57
CA SER A 124 8.33 -22.74 -29.31
C SER A 124 9.74 -22.75 -28.77
N LEU A 125 10.04 -21.94 -27.75
CA LEU A 125 11.37 -21.78 -27.19
C LEU A 125 11.87 -23.06 -26.52
N PRO A 126 13.13 -23.45 -26.71
CA PRO A 126 13.73 -24.54 -25.95
C PRO A 126 13.78 -24.15 -24.46
N LEU A 127 13.68 -25.16 -23.57
CA LEU A 127 13.56 -24.97 -22.11
C LEU A 127 14.60 -24.00 -21.53
N GLY A 128 15.87 -24.08 -21.99
CA GLY A 128 16.91 -23.17 -21.52
C GLY A 128 16.69 -21.71 -21.90
N ALA A 129 16.17 -21.45 -23.10
CA ALA A 129 15.84 -20.11 -23.58
C ALA A 129 14.57 -19.57 -22.89
N ASP A 130 13.56 -20.42 -22.70
CA ASP A 130 12.34 -20.10 -21.98
C ASP A 130 12.65 -19.66 -20.54
N MET A 131 13.46 -20.43 -19.81
CA MET A 131 13.90 -20.12 -18.46
C MET A 131 14.75 -18.84 -18.41
N ALA A 132 15.67 -18.66 -19.34
CA ALA A 132 16.53 -17.46 -19.41
C ALA A 132 15.68 -16.20 -19.64
N LEU A 133 14.70 -16.28 -20.52
CA LEU A 133 13.80 -15.17 -20.82
C LEU A 133 12.89 -14.86 -19.63
N TYR A 134 12.35 -15.90 -18.96
CA TYR A 134 11.59 -15.75 -17.73
C TYR A 134 12.39 -15.06 -16.62
N VAL A 135 13.64 -15.46 -16.40
CA VAL A 135 14.52 -14.82 -15.41
C VAL A 135 14.82 -13.38 -15.79
N ALA A 136 15.16 -13.11 -17.05
CA ALA A 136 15.48 -11.76 -17.52
C ALA A 136 14.29 -10.80 -17.37
N MET A 137 13.09 -11.23 -17.79
CA MET A 137 11.90 -10.40 -17.62
C MET A 137 11.55 -10.21 -16.15
N SER A 138 11.68 -11.26 -15.31
CA SER A 138 11.42 -11.18 -13.88
C SER A 138 12.31 -10.16 -13.18
N VAL A 139 13.59 -10.10 -13.56
CA VAL A 139 14.55 -9.12 -13.01
C VAL A 139 14.13 -7.69 -13.38
N LEU A 140 13.82 -7.42 -14.64
CA LEU A 140 13.46 -6.07 -15.08
C LEU A 140 12.12 -5.63 -14.53
N VAL A 141 11.11 -6.50 -14.57
CA VAL A 141 9.78 -6.21 -14.02
C VAL A 141 9.85 -6.00 -12.50
N GLY A 142 10.51 -6.90 -11.77
CA GLY A 142 10.60 -6.82 -10.32
C GLY A 142 11.35 -5.59 -9.81
N ILE A 143 12.48 -5.25 -10.41
CA ILE A 143 13.24 -4.04 -10.08
C ILE A 143 12.41 -2.79 -10.45
N GLY A 144 11.86 -2.76 -11.66
CA GLY A 144 11.02 -1.64 -12.12
C GLY A 144 9.82 -1.40 -11.20
N ALA A 145 9.13 -2.48 -10.83
CA ALA A 145 7.98 -2.43 -9.93
C ALA A 145 8.34 -1.91 -8.52
N ALA A 146 9.43 -2.41 -7.93
CA ALA A 146 9.88 -1.98 -6.61
C ALA A 146 10.23 -0.49 -6.57
N LEU A 147 10.97 -0.02 -7.57
CA LEU A 147 11.38 1.39 -7.66
C LEU A 147 10.18 2.30 -7.95
N PHE A 148 9.29 1.91 -8.88
CA PHE A 148 8.12 2.72 -9.21
C PHE A 148 7.12 2.80 -8.05
N ARG A 149 6.99 1.72 -7.26
CA ARG A 149 6.21 1.74 -6.03
C ARG A 149 6.70 2.82 -5.06
N VAL A 150 8.01 2.96 -4.87
CA VAL A 150 8.59 4.01 -4.02
C VAL A 150 8.20 5.41 -4.52
N GLU A 151 8.17 5.62 -5.84
CA GLU A 151 7.77 6.91 -6.41
C GLU A 151 6.27 7.21 -6.18
N ILE A 152 5.40 6.20 -6.30
CA ILE A 152 3.97 6.35 -5.98
C ILE A 152 3.78 6.64 -4.48
N ASP A 153 4.47 5.92 -3.62
CA ASP A 153 4.37 6.09 -2.17
C ASP A 153 4.85 7.47 -1.71
N ARG A 154 5.83 8.07 -2.41
CA ARG A 154 6.20 9.48 -2.20
C ARG A 154 5.05 10.44 -2.47
N VAL A 155 4.33 10.22 -3.57
CA VAL A 155 3.14 11.02 -3.90
C VAL A 155 2.07 10.85 -2.83
N PHE A 156 1.84 9.63 -2.37
CA PHE A 156 0.88 9.35 -1.32
C PHE A 156 1.27 10.00 0.01
N GLY A 157 2.55 9.96 0.38
CA GLY A 157 3.07 10.70 1.53
C GLY A 157 2.84 12.19 1.44
N TRP A 158 2.90 12.77 0.25
CA TRP A 158 2.62 14.18 0.00
C TRP A 158 1.13 14.52 0.13
N ILE A 159 0.24 13.79 -0.57
CA ILE A 159 -1.20 14.09 -0.57
C ILE A 159 -1.88 13.73 0.76
N GLY A 160 -1.30 12.83 1.55
CA GLY A 160 -1.77 12.43 2.87
C GLY A 160 -2.85 11.37 2.88
N THR A 161 -3.25 10.97 4.08
CA THR A 161 -4.05 9.78 4.39
C THR A 161 -5.36 9.67 3.63
N GLN A 162 -6.21 10.69 3.75
CA GLN A 162 -7.56 10.69 3.17
C GLN A 162 -7.52 10.70 1.64
N GLN A 163 -6.66 11.55 1.07
CA GLN A 163 -6.51 11.64 -0.38
C GLN A 163 -5.95 10.36 -0.96
N THR A 164 -5.02 9.69 -0.27
CA THR A 164 -4.50 8.38 -0.67
C THR A 164 -5.59 7.33 -0.78
N LEU A 165 -6.53 7.28 0.17
CA LEU A 165 -7.69 6.39 0.09
C LEU A 165 -8.57 6.72 -1.12
N TYR A 166 -8.91 7.99 -1.33
CA TYR A 166 -9.75 8.40 -2.46
C TYR A 166 -9.09 8.10 -3.81
N GLN A 167 -7.82 8.44 -3.96
CA GLN A 167 -7.07 8.16 -5.19
C GLN A 167 -6.88 6.65 -5.39
N GLY A 168 -6.67 5.89 -4.31
CA GLY A 168 -6.60 4.44 -4.33
C GLY A 168 -7.90 3.79 -4.82
N MET A 169 -9.04 4.18 -4.27
CA MET A 169 -10.36 3.67 -4.72
C MET A 169 -10.63 4.03 -6.19
N ILE A 170 -10.39 5.27 -6.60
CA ILE A 170 -10.56 5.71 -7.99
C ILE A 170 -9.61 4.96 -8.92
N GLY A 171 -8.33 4.83 -8.53
CA GLY A 171 -7.34 4.09 -9.31
C GLY A 171 -7.70 2.62 -9.50
N THR A 172 -8.20 1.96 -8.45
CA THR A 172 -8.70 0.58 -8.53
C THR A 172 -9.89 0.47 -9.48
N ALA A 173 -10.86 1.38 -9.38
CA ALA A 173 -12.03 1.39 -10.29
C ALA A 173 -11.62 1.60 -11.76
N VAL A 174 -10.67 2.50 -12.03
CA VAL A 174 -10.12 2.71 -13.37
C VAL A 174 -9.37 1.47 -13.87
N ALA A 175 -8.56 0.82 -13.04
CA ALA A 175 -7.87 -0.40 -13.40
C ALA A 175 -8.86 -1.52 -13.77
N ILE A 176 -9.93 -1.70 -12.98
CA ILE A 176 -11.01 -2.65 -13.27
C ILE A 176 -11.65 -2.35 -14.63
N ALA A 177 -11.96 -1.08 -14.91
CA ALA A 177 -12.55 -0.68 -16.19
C ALA A 177 -11.65 -1.04 -17.38
N VAL A 178 -10.33 -0.85 -17.24
CA VAL A 178 -9.33 -1.24 -18.27
C VAL A 178 -9.32 -2.75 -18.47
N PHE A 179 -9.34 -3.55 -17.40
CA PHE A 179 -9.39 -5.01 -17.51
C PHE A 179 -10.67 -5.50 -18.19
N VAL A 180 -11.82 -4.97 -17.79
CA VAL A 180 -13.11 -5.29 -18.42
C VAL A 180 -13.08 -4.93 -19.91
N PHE A 181 -12.56 -3.77 -20.26
CA PHE A 181 -12.40 -3.34 -21.66
C PHE A 181 -11.51 -4.30 -22.45
N CYS A 182 -10.33 -4.65 -21.92
CA CYS A 182 -9.42 -5.59 -22.57
C CYS A 182 -10.04 -6.98 -22.71
N SER A 183 -10.84 -7.43 -21.72
CA SER A 183 -11.52 -8.72 -21.76
C SER A 183 -12.68 -8.74 -22.74
N SER A 184 -13.37 -7.61 -22.97
CA SER A 184 -14.49 -7.49 -23.91
C SER A 184 -14.04 -7.25 -25.36
N ALA A 185 -12.82 -6.78 -25.56
CA ALA A 185 -12.30 -6.42 -26.89
C ALA A 185 -11.80 -7.62 -27.72
N GLY A 186 -11.83 -8.84 -27.17
CA GLY A 186 -11.34 -10.05 -27.87
C GLY A 186 -12.29 -11.22 -27.78
N ASP A 187 -12.42 -11.99 -28.88
CA ASP A 187 -12.81 -13.38 -28.80
C ASP A 187 -11.86 -14.11 -27.84
N SER A 188 -12.34 -15.14 -27.17
CA SER A 188 -11.79 -15.79 -25.97
C SER A 188 -10.26 -16.10 -25.90
N GLY A 189 -9.49 -15.77 -26.94
CA GLY A 189 -8.03 -15.91 -26.98
C GLY A 189 -7.23 -14.61 -27.12
N GLN A 190 -7.86 -13.46 -27.40
CA GLN A 190 -7.14 -12.21 -27.70
C GLN A 190 -7.03 -11.24 -26.50
N ALA A 191 -7.84 -11.41 -25.48
CA ALA A 191 -7.82 -10.53 -24.31
C ALA A 191 -6.43 -10.43 -23.61
N PRO A 192 -5.68 -11.54 -23.41
CA PRO A 192 -4.33 -11.47 -22.85
C PRO A 192 -3.34 -10.70 -23.72
N VAL A 193 -3.46 -10.83 -25.06
CA VAL A 193 -2.57 -10.13 -26.02
C VAL A 193 -2.78 -8.62 -25.96
N ALA A 194 -4.02 -8.16 -25.90
CA ALA A 194 -4.36 -6.75 -25.74
C ALA A 194 -3.78 -6.17 -24.44
N LEU A 195 -3.88 -6.93 -23.33
CA LEU A 195 -3.33 -6.55 -22.03
C LEU A 195 -1.80 -6.47 -22.06
N TYR A 196 -1.13 -7.46 -22.68
CA TYR A 196 0.34 -7.47 -22.81
C TYR A 196 0.83 -6.33 -23.71
N GLY A 197 0.12 -6.06 -24.82
CA GLY A 197 0.43 -4.92 -25.68
C GLY A 197 0.28 -3.57 -24.98
N LEU A 198 -0.78 -3.43 -24.18
CA LEU A 198 -0.99 -2.23 -23.35
C LEU A 198 0.14 -2.06 -22.30
N ALA A 199 0.65 -3.15 -21.75
CA ALA A 199 1.75 -3.13 -20.79
C ALA A 199 3.04 -2.50 -21.33
N LEU A 200 3.23 -2.42 -22.63
CA LEU A 200 4.37 -1.72 -23.25
C LEU A 200 4.26 -0.18 -23.11
N ALA A 201 3.05 0.35 -23.20
CA ALA A 201 2.81 1.80 -23.16
C ALA A 201 2.62 2.34 -21.73
N LEU A 202 2.09 1.53 -20.82
CA LEU A 202 1.73 1.95 -19.46
C LEU A 202 2.88 2.53 -18.64
N PRO A 203 4.15 2.03 -18.70
CA PRO A 203 5.25 2.63 -17.97
C PRO A 203 5.53 4.08 -18.39
N PHE A 204 5.51 4.39 -19.68
CA PHE A 204 5.69 5.75 -20.16
C PHE A 204 4.50 6.65 -19.83
N ALA A 205 3.26 6.12 -19.94
CA ALA A 205 2.07 6.84 -19.55
C ALA A 205 2.09 7.19 -18.03
N SER A 206 2.39 6.22 -17.19
CA SER A 206 2.49 6.43 -15.75
C SER A 206 3.63 7.39 -15.38
N GLN A 207 4.78 7.30 -16.07
CA GLN A 207 5.90 8.23 -15.89
C GLN A 207 5.52 9.67 -16.28
N ALA A 208 4.84 9.84 -17.41
CA ALA A 208 4.41 11.17 -17.86
C ALA A 208 3.43 11.82 -16.87
N LEU A 209 2.48 11.03 -16.37
CA LEU A 209 1.53 11.46 -15.35
C LEU A 209 2.24 11.80 -14.03
N LEU A 210 3.13 10.92 -13.56
CA LEU A 210 3.90 11.11 -12.33
C LEU A 210 4.78 12.36 -12.41
N ARG A 211 5.48 12.54 -13.54
CA ARG A 211 6.31 13.73 -13.79
C ARG A 211 5.50 15.02 -13.70
N HIS A 212 4.28 14.99 -14.22
CA HIS A 212 3.40 16.16 -14.16
C HIS A 212 2.95 16.45 -12.73
N VAL A 213 2.59 15.43 -11.97
CA VAL A 213 2.20 15.55 -10.56
C VAL A 213 3.37 16.07 -9.70
N VAL A 214 4.56 15.48 -9.85
CA VAL A 214 5.74 15.80 -9.04
C VAL A 214 6.32 17.18 -9.31
N ARG A 215 6.05 17.78 -10.49
CA ARG A 215 6.51 19.15 -10.79
C ARG A 215 6.03 20.20 -9.79
N GLY A 216 4.86 20.00 -9.18
CA GLY A 216 4.29 20.88 -8.16
C GLY A 216 4.79 20.60 -6.73
N PHE A 217 5.67 19.60 -6.50
CA PHE A 217 6.11 19.25 -5.15
C PHE A 217 7.43 19.91 -4.78
N PRO A 218 7.58 20.49 -3.56
CA PRO A 218 8.85 20.98 -3.04
C PRO A 218 9.79 19.79 -2.81
N ARG A 219 10.88 19.75 -3.56
CA ARG A 219 11.71 18.56 -3.82
C ARG A 219 12.45 17.95 -2.65
N SER A 220 12.77 18.66 -1.59
CA SER A 220 13.79 18.17 -0.64
C SER A 220 13.35 18.03 0.79
N ARG A 221 12.45 18.87 1.28
CA ARG A 221 12.23 19.00 2.73
C ARG A 221 11.39 17.89 3.36
N TYR A 222 10.40 17.33 2.65
CA TYR A 222 9.51 16.32 3.22
C TYR A 222 10.05 14.89 3.20
N PHE A 223 11.05 14.62 2.38
CA PHE A 223 11.55 13.26 2.12
C PHE A 223 13.03 13.07 2.39
N ALA A 224 13.79 14.14 2.63
CA ALA A 224 15.20 14.08 2.96
C ALA A 224 15.38 14.15 4.49
N HIS A 225 15.66 13.02 5.12
CA HIS A 225 16.07 12.99 6.52
C HIS A 225 17.60 12.99 6.58
N GLY A 226 18.17 13.90 7.38
CA GLY A 226 19.59 13.92 7.66
C GLY A 226 20.09 12.57 8.20
N LYS A 227 21.38 12.30 8.10
CA LYS A 227 22.00 11.03 8.52
C LYS A 227 21.80 10.74 10.02
N ASP A 228 21.61 11.77 10.83
CA ASP A 228 21.54 11.67 12.28
C ASP A 228 20.12 11.42 12.81
N VAL A 229 19.11 11.38 11.95
CA VAL A 229 17.73 11.12 12.36
C VAL A 229 17.51 9.61 12.48
N PRO A 230 17.10 9.10 13.67
CA PRO A 230 16.80 7.68 13.84
C PRO A 230 15.64 7.27 12.93
N LEU A 231 15.80 6.13 12.22
CA LEU A 231 14.74 5.51 11.47
C LEU A 231 14.04 4.49 12.36
N PRO A 232 12.89 4.81 12.94
CA PRO A 232 12.12 3.80 13.67
C PRO A 232 11.70 2.70 12.71
N PHE A 233 11.90 1.44 13.13
CA PHE A 233 11.44 0.30 12.36
C PHE A 233 9.95 0.08 12.62
N PRO A 234 9.08 0.15 11.60
CA PRO A 234 7.64 0.02 11.78
C PRO A 234 7.24 -1.47 11.90
N ALA A 235 7.69 -2.13 12.97
CA ALA A 235 7.63 -3.58 13.13
C ALA A 235 6.23 -4.17 12.89
N THR A 236 5.20 -3.57 13.49
CA THR A 236 3.82 -4.06 13.32
C THR A 236 3.31 -3.88 11.90
N PHE A 237 3.65 -2.76 11.24
CA PHE A 237 3.28 -2.53 9.83
C PHE A 237 3.97 -3.53 8.91
N VAL A 238 5.27 -3.77 9.12
CA VAL A 238 6.05 -4.78 8.38
C VAL A 238 5.50 -6.19 8.62
N ALA A 239 5.19 -6.55 9.86
CA ALA A 239 4.61 -7.85 10.20
C ALA A 239 3.22 -8.03 9.56
N THR A 240 2.36 -7.01 9.61
CA THR A 240 1.03 -7.03 8.97
C THR A 240 1.14 -7.26 7.46
N SER A 241 2.05 -6.56 6.79
CA SER A 241 2.30 -6.74 5.36
C SER A 241 2.86 -8.13 5.04
N GLY A 242 3.73 -8.67 5.90
CA GLY A 242 4.25 -10.03 5.74
C GLY A 242 3.19 -11.12 5.88
N VAL A 243 2.32 -11.01 6.89
CA VAL A 243 1.18 -11.93 7.10
C VAL A 243 0.22 -11.88 5.91
N GLN A 244 -0.12 -10.67 5.44
CA GLN A 244 -0.92 -10.50 4.23
C GLN A 244 -0.26 -11.18 3.03
N GLY A 245 1.05 -11.00 2.87
CA GLY A 245 1.81 -11.61 1.79
C GLY A 245 1.73 -13.13 1.82
N VAL A 246 1.96 -13.75 2.98
CA VAL A 246 1.87 -15.21 3.12
C VAL A 246 0.47 -15.73 2.72
N ALA A 247 -0.58 -15.10 3.20
CA ALA A 247 -1.95 -15.50 2.86
C ALA A 247 -2.25 -15.29 1.37
N ALA A 248 -1.82 -14.19 0.77
CA ALA A 248 -1.98 -13.92 -0.66
C ALA A 248 -1.20 -14.93 -1.52
N GLY A 249 0.02 -15.27 -1.14
CA GLY A 249 0.83 -16.27 -1.83
C GLY A 249 0.21 -17.66 -1.80
N MET A 250 -0.36 -18.05 -0.65
CA MET A 250 -1.09 -19.32 -0.53
C MET A 250 -2.32 -19.34 -1.44
N LEU A 251 -3.06 -18.22 -1.53
CA LEU A 251 -4.19 -18.11 -2.45
C LEU A 251 -3.73 -18.21 -3.91
N TYR A 252 -2.73 -17.44 -4.32
CA TYR A 252 -2.27 -17.42 -5.72
C TYR A 252 -1.74 -18.77 -6.17
N MET A 253 -1.02 -19.48 -5.31
CA MET A 253 -0.56 -20.82 -5.61
C MET A 253 -1.71 -21.83 -5.61
N GLY A 254 -2.65 -21.72 -4.68
CA GLY A 254 -3.85 -22.56 -4.66
C GLY A 254 -4.71 -22.39 -5.92
N LEU A 255 -4.92 -21.15 -6.37
CA LEU A 255 -5.61 -20.86 -7.63
C LEU A 255 -4.83 -21.37 -8.85
N PHE A 256 -3.51 -21.29 -8.84
CA PHE A 256 -2.66 -21.81 -9.90
C PHE A 256 -2.77 -23.34 -10.02
N LEU A 257 -2.73 -24.06 -8.90
CA LEU A 257 -2.73 -25.53 -8.89
C LEU A 257 -4.12 -26.14 -9.08
N TYR A 258 -5.18 -25.49 -8.56
CA TYR A 258 -6.53 -26.06 -8.48
C TYR A 258 -7.63 -25.18 -9.06
N GLY A 259 -7.34 -23.94 -9.39
CA GLY A 259 -8.35 -22.94 -9.76
C GLY A 259 -8.88 -23.03 -11.19
N GLY A 260 -8.52 -24.07 -11.95
CA GLY A 260 -9.09 -24.31 -13.27
C GLY A 260 -8.91 -23.17 -14.29
N GLY A 261 -7.91 -22.31 -14.11
CA GLY A 261 -7.65 -21.17 -15.02
C GLY A 261 -8.13 -19.82 -14.48
N ILE A 262 -8.41 -19.68 -13.18
CA ILE A 262 -8.60 -18.36 -12.57
C ILE A 262 -7.28 -17.60 -12.67
N VAL A 263 -7.24 -16.63 -13.56
CA VAL A 263 -6.09 -15.81 -13.87
C VAL A 263 -6.28 -14.42 -13.26
N PHE A 264 -5.20 -13.73 -12.94
CA PHE A 264 -5.26 -12.30 -12.64
C PHE A 264 -6.06 -11.56 -13.71
N GLY A 265 -7.10 -10.82 -13.31
CA GLY A 265 -8.04 -10.17 -14.23
C GLY A 265 -9.32 -10.93 -14.53
N SER A 266 -9.53 -12.11 -13.94
CA SER A 266 -10.83 -12.81 -14.01
C SER A 266 -11.94 -11.99 -13.34
N VAL A 267 -13.18 -12.24 -13.74
CA VAL A 267 -14.38 -11.51 -13.27
C VAL A 267 -14.51 -11.59 -11.75
N GLU A 268 -14.16 -12.71 -11.15
CA GLU A 268 -14.21 -12.94 -9.71
C GLU A 268 -13.24 -12.02 -8.95
N ILE A 269 -12.02 -11.89 -9.46
CA ILE A 269 -10.98 -11.02 -8.86
C ILE A 269 -11.40 -9.56 -8.99
N LEU A 270 -11.88 -9.14 -10.17
CA LEU A 270 -12.34 -7.77 -10.42
C LEU A 270 -13.55 -7.40 -9.56
N ALA A 271 -14.51 -8.32 -9.43
CA ALA A 271 -15.68 -8.14 -8.57
C ALA A 271 -15.28 -8.01 -7.08
N GLY A 272 -14.31 -8.82 -6.63
CA GLY A 272 -13.75 -8.71 -5.29
C GLY A 272 -13.06 -7.36 -5.04
N GLN A 273 -12.29 -6.86 -5.99
CA GLN A 273 -11.64 -5.53 -5.90
C GLN A 273 -12.67 -4.39 -5.87
N LEU A 274 -13.75 -4.49 -6.66
CA LEU A 274 -14.84 -3.52 -6.62
C LEU A 274 -15.58 -3.56 -5.28
N ALA A 275 -15.83 -4.77 -4.75
CA ALA A 275 -16.41 -4.95 -3.43
C ALA A 275 -15.52 -4.35 -2.33
N ALA A 276 -14.19 -4.45 -2.44
CA ALA A 276 -13.26 -3.81 -1.51
C ALA A 276 -13.41 -2.29 -1.49
N ALA A 277 -13.47 -1.65 -2.67
CA ALA A 277 -13.62 -0.20 -2.78
C ALA A 277 -14.97 0.26 -2.19
N THR A 278 -16.05 -0.47 -2.44
CA THR A 278 -17.38 -0.18 -1.88
C THR A 278 -17.44 -0.40 -0.37
N LEU A 279 -16.82 -1.48 0.14
CA LEU A 279 -16.73 -1.76 1.57
C LEU A 279 -15.89 -0.68 2.29
N LEU A 280 -14.79 -0.25 1.67
CA LEU A 280 -13.96 0.82 2.21
C LEU A 280 -14.73 2.14 2.30
N LEU A 281 -15.45 2.49 1.24
CA LEU A 281 -16.33 3.66 1.25
C LEU A 281 -17.38 3.56 2.36
N ALA A 282 -18.01 2.40 2.52
CA ALA A 282 -19.00 2.16 3.57
C ALA A 282 -18.39 2.31 4.96
N THR A 283 -17.20 1.73 5.22
CA THR A 283 -16.53 1.83 6.53
C THR A 283 -16.09 3.27 6.84
N LEU A 284 -15.68 4.06 5.85
CA LEU A 284 -15.31 5.47 6.04
C LEU A 284 -16.53 6.36 6.31
N VAL A 285 -17.65 6.10 5.60
CA VAL A 285 -18.86 6.95 5.71
C VAL A 285 -19.68 6.62 6.96
N PHE A 286 -19.80 5.33 7.30
CA PHE A 286 -20.74 4.88 8.34
C PHE A 286 -20.07 4.55 9.67
N LEU A 287 -18.85 4.00 9.68
CA LEU A 287 -18.27 3.39 10.88
C LEU A 287 -17.14 4.19 11.55
N ARG A 288 -16.51 5.14 10.84
CA ARG A 288 -15.43 6.03 11.35
C ARG A 288 -14.39 5.27 12.20
N MET A 289 -13.91 4.14 11.70
CA MET A 289 -12.99 3.28 12.42
C MET A 289 -11.54 3.79 12.32
N ASP A 290 -10.77 3.56 13.39
CA ASP A 290 -9.32 3.74 13.37
C ASP A 290 -8.61 2.67 12.53
N PHE A 291 -7.35 2.92 12.13
CA PHE A 291 -6.55 1.97 11.34
C PHE A 291 -6.45 0.58 11.97
N ASN A 292 -6.32 0.52 13.29
CA ASN A 292 -6.22 -0.76 14.01
C ASN A 292 -7.48 -1.60 13.83
N ARG A 293 -8.66 -0.97 13.87
CA ARG A 293 -9.94 -1.66 13.65
C ARG A 293 -10.15 -2.02 12.19
N LEU A 294 -9.82 -1.12 11.26
CA LEU A 294 -9.95 -1.39 9.82
C LEU A 294 -9.10 -2.59 9.40
N ILE A 295 -7.86 -2.68 9.89
CA ILE A 295 -6.94 -3.76 9.56
C ILE A 295 -7.36 -5.07 10.25
N TYR A 296 -7.42 -5.07 11.59
CA TYR A 296 -7.50 -6.32 12.35
C TYR A 296 -8.92 -6.78 12.66
N LYS A 297 -9.92 -5.88 12.65
CA LYS A 297 -11.32 -6.23 12.89
C LYS A 297 -12.19 -6.30 11.65
N VAL A 298 -11.72 -5.77 10.51
CA VAL A 298 -12.45 -5.82 9.23
C VAL A 298 -11.67 -6.65 8.21
N ALA A 299 -10.47 -6.21 7.79
CA ALA A 299 -9.77 -6.81 6.66
C ALA A 299 -9.36 -8.27 6.92
N PHE A 300 -8.71 -8.56 8.03
CA PHE A 300 -8.25 -9.92 8.35
C PHE A 300 -9.40 -10.92 8.53
N PRO A 301 -10.46 -10.63 9.31
CA PRO A 301 -11.62 -11.54 9.39
C PRO A 301 -12.33 -11.72 8.06
N PHE A 302 -12.39 -10.68 7.22
CA PHE A 302 -13.00 -10.79 5.90
C PHE A 302 -12.20 -11.72 4.98
N ALA A 303 -10.87 -11.59 4.96
CA ALA A 303 -10.00 -12.51 4.25
C ALA A 303 -10.08 -13.95 4.81
N ALA A 304 -10.11 -14.11 6.14
CA ALA A 304 -10.27 -15.41 6.76
C ALA A 304 -11.60 -16.09 6.36
N ALA A 305 -12.70 -15.34 6.35
CA ALA A 305 -14.00 -15.83 5.88
C ALA A 305 -13.94 -16.30 4.41
N GLY A 306 -13.24 -15.58 3.55
CA GLY A 306 -13.02 -15.95 2.16
C GLY A 306 -12.27 -17.29 2.02
N PHE A 307 -11.25 -17.55 2.84
CA PHE A 307 -10.55 -18.84 2.86
C PHE A 307 -11.46 -20.00 3.31
N VAL A 308 -12.30 -19.77 4.32
CA VAL A 308 -13.29 -20.77 4.74
C VAL A 308 -14.29 -21.06 3.62
N LEU A 309 -14.82 -20.05 2.95
CA LEU A 309 -15.75 -20.19 1.83
C LEU A 309 -15.11 -20.93 0.66
N LEU A 310 -13.88 -20.57 0.29
CA LEU A 310 -13.12 -21.21 -0.78
C LEU A 310 -12.95 -22.71 -0.52
N ALA A 311 -12.75 -23.07 0.75
CA ALA A 311 -12.49 -24.43 1.18
C ALA A 311 -13.76 -25.28 1.45
N ALA A 312 -14.90 -24.64 1.71
CA ALA A 312 -16.10 -25.33 2.20
C ALA A 312 -16.75 -26.26 1.17
N ALA A 313 -16.95 -25.79 -0.06
CA ALA A 313 -17.49 -26.59 -1.15
C ALA A 313 -17.24 -25.94 -2.52
N PRO A 314 -17.18 -26.72 -3.61
CA PRO A 314 -17.00 -26.20 -4.98
C PRO A 314 -18.02 -25.10 -5.36
N ALA A 315 -19.26 -25.21 -4.86
CA ALA A 315 -20.31 -24.23 -5.11
C ALA A 315 -19.99 -22.82 -4.55
N PHE A 316 -19.15 -22.72 -3.51
CA PHE A 316 -18.74 -21.46 -2.87
C PHE A 316 -17.39 -20.95 -3.35
N GLN A 317 -16.72 -21.64 -4.26
CA GLN A 317 -15.36 -21.30 -4.70
C GLN A 317 -15.30 -19.90 -5.31
N THR A 318 -16.20 -19.57 -6.23
CA THR A 318 -16.30 -18.23 -6.83
C THR A 318 -16.52 -17.13 -5.79
N ILE A 319 -17.48 -17.35 -4.87
CA ILE A 319 -17.78 -16.39 -3.80
C ILE A 319 -16.57 -16.27 -2.84
N GLY A 320 -15.91 -17.39 -2.53
CA GLY A 320 -14.71 -17.42 -1.69
C GLY A 320 -13.58 -16.58 -2.28
N VAL A 321 -13.31 -16.71 -3.57
CA VAL A 321 -12.31 -15.89 -4.29
C VAL A 321 -12.68 -14.40 -4.24
N MET A 322 -13.95 -14.06 -4.50
CA MET A 322 -14.44 -12.68 -4.46
C MET A 322 -14.27 -12.05 -3.07
N VAL A 323 -14.65 -12.78 -2.01
CA VAL A 323 -14.53 -12.31 -0.63
C VAL A 323 -13.06 -12.17 -0.22
N LEU A 324 -12.20 -13.12 -0.60
CA LEU A 324 -10.76 -13.05 -0.38
C LEU A 324 -10.12 -11.83 -1.06
N MET A 325 -10.42 -11.64 -2.34
CA MET A 325 -9.91 -10.50 -3.09
C MET A 325 -10.42 -9.18 -2.53
N ALA A 326 -11.68 -9.14 -2.07
CA ALA A 326 -12.20 -7.97 -1.35
C ALA A 326 -11.41 -7.69 -0.08
N GLY A 327 -11.11 -8.70 0.73
CA GLY A 327 -10.32 -8.55 1.96
C GLY A 327 -8.89 -8.05 1.69
N PHE A 328 -8.21 -8.64 0.72
CA PHE A 328 -6.83 -8.24 0.37
C PHE A 328 -6.76 -6.85 -0.25
N CYS A 329 -7.61 -6.53 -1.21
CA CYS A 329 -7.63 -5.20 -1.83
C CYS A 329 -8.02 -4.11 -0.81
N TYR A 330 -9.00 -4.39 0.06
CA TYR A 330 -9.35 -3.51 1.17
C TYR A 330 -8.14 -3.25 2.07
N LEU A 331 -7.42 -4.31 2.45
CA LEU A 331 -6.24 -4.22 3.29
C LEU A 331 -5.12 -3.41 2.61
N ASP A 332 -4.86 -3.63 1.31
CA ASP A 332 -3.87 -2.87 0.54
C ASP A 332 -4.19 -1.37 0.54
N LEU A 333 -5.43 -0.99 0.28
CA LEU A 333 -5.86 0.41 0.30
C LEU A 333 -5.69 1.05 1.68
N VAL A 334 -6.03 0.31 2.75
CA VAL A 334 -5.86 0.78 4.13
C VAL A 334 -4.37 0.90 4.49
N LEU A 335 -3.52 -0.06 4.09
CA LEU A 335 -2.08 -0.01 4.36
C LEU A 335 -1.38 1.10 3.56
N TRP A 336 -1.79 1.39 2.35
CA TRP A 336 -1.27 2.55 1.60
C TRP A 336 -1.63 3.87 2.28
N SER A 337 -2.87 3.99 2.77
CA SER A 337 -3.29 5.15 3.56
C SER A 337 -2.55 5.26 4.89
N LEU A 338 -2.29 4.14 5.57
CA LEU A 338 -1.44 4.09 6.76
C LEU A 338 -0.01 4.51 6.43
N GLY A 339 0.56 4.04 5.32
CA GLY A 339 1.86 4.49 4.83
C GLY A 339 1.91 6.00 4.65
N ALA A 340 0.90 6.57 3.97
CA ALA A 340 0.75 8.02 3.82
C ALA A 340 0.65 8.76 5.18
N CYS A 341 -0.07 8.18 6.15
CA CYS A 341 -0.15 8.70 7.52
C CYS A 341 1.24 8.72 8.19
N LEU A 342 1.99 7.63 8.10
CA LEU A 342 3.32 7.53 8.67
C LEU A 342 4.29 8.52 8.02
N MET A 343 4.19 8.72 6.72
CA MET A 343 5.02 9.69 5.99
C MET A 343 4.64 11.13 6.33
N LYS A 344 3.37 11.51 6.18
CA LYS A 344 2.92 12.90 6.33
C LYS A 344 2.79 13.32 7.80
N ASN A 345 2.19 12.50 8.64
CA ASN A 345 1.89 12.86 10.04
C ASN A 345 3.03 12.52 11.00
N MET A 346 3.85 11.54 10.65
CA MET A 346 4.97 11.10 11.48
C MET A 346 6.35 11.48 10.91
N GLY A 347 6.39 12.08 9.73
CA GLY A 347 7.63 12.53 9.11
C GLY A 347 8.60 11.39 8.75
N LEU A 348 8.10 10.17 8.55
CA LEU A 348 8.95 9.04 8.17
C LEU A 348 9.25 9.08 6.67
N PRO A 349 10.49 8.73 6.26
CA PRO A 349 10.87 8.79 4.85
C PRO A 349 10.05 7.83 3.99
N ALA A 350 9.54 8.32 2.86
CA ALA A 350 8.73 7.53 1.94
C ALA A 350 9.47 6.28 1.44
N THR A 351 10.76 6.40 1.09
CA THR A 351 11.58 5.25 0.65
C THR A 351 11.66 4.16 1.72
N TRP A 352 11.74 4.53 3.02
CA TRP A 352 11.78 3.58 4.12
C TRP A 352 10.43 2.89 4.33
N ILE A 353 9.36 3.68 4.32
CA ILE A 353 7.97 3.19 4.53
C ILE A 353 7.46 2.37 3.34
N ALA A 354 7.88 2.69 2.11
CA ALA A 354 7.53 1.91 0.94
C ALA A 354 8.28 0.57 0.89
N SER A 355 9.60 0.61 1.16
CA SER A 355 10.46 -0.55 0.91
C SER A 355 10.44 -1.60 2.02
N CYS A 356 10.41 -1.24 3.32
CA CYS A 356 10.40 -2.23 4.39
C CYS A 356 9.13 -3.10 4.42
N PRO A 357 7.91 -2.54 4.49
CA PRO A 357 6.68 -3.34 4.40
C PRO A 357 6.53 -4.01 3.04
N GLY A 358 6.98 -3.35 1.95
CA GLY A 358 6.98 -3.93 0.61
C GLY A 358 7.84 -5.19 0.51
N ALA A 359 9.05 -5.17 1.07
CA ALA A 359 9.89 -6.36 1.13
C ALA A 359 9.19 -7.50 1.89
N ALA A 360 8.62 -7.21 3.07
CA ALA A 360 7.91 -8.20 3.87
C ALA A 360 6.68 -8.78 3.14
N LEU A 361 5.91 -7.93 2.46
CA LEU A 361 4.76 -8.35 1.65
C LEU A 361 5.19 -9.35 0.58
N PHE A 362 6.17 -9.00 -0.25
CA PHE A 362 6.55 -9.84 -1.39
C PHE A 362 7.35 -11.08 -1.00
N PHE A 363 8.20 -11.01 0.04
CA PHE A 363 8.77 -12.22 0.63
C PHE A 363 7.68 -13.14 1.20
N GLY A 364 6.67 -12.56 1.84
CA GLY A 364 5.49 -13.28 2.30
C GLY A 364 4.75 -13.99 1.16
N VAL A 365 4.50 -13.30 0.04
CA VAL A 365 3.84 -13.89 -1.14
C VAL A 365 4.62 -15.08 -1.68
N VAL A 366 5.93 -14.96 -1.83
CA VAL A 366 6.77 -16.05 -2.31
C VAL A 366 6.78 -17.20 -1.30
N ALA A 367 6.99 -16.93 -0.03
CA ALA A 367 7.00 -17.93 1.03
C ALA A 367 5.65 -18.66 1.16
N GLY A 368 4.56 -17.92 1.12
CA GLY A 368 3.19 -18.48 1.14
C GLY A 368 2.91 -19.34 -0.07
N GLY A 369 3.35 -18.92 -1.26
CA GLY A 369 3.23 -19.69 -2.49
C GLY A 369 4.03 -21.01 -2.42
N LEU A 370 5.29 -20.96 -1.97
CA LEU A 370 6.10 -22.16 -1.78
C LEU A 370 5.49 -23.08 -0.72
N LEU A 371 5.02 -22.54 0.40
CA LEU A 371 4.39 -23.31 1.46
C LEU A 371 3.12 -24.00 0.94
N ALA A 372 2.28 -23.29 0.16
CA ALA A 372 1.10 -23.90 -0.45
C ALA A 372 1.47 -25.00 -1.44
N ALA A 373 2.50 -24.80 -2.28
CA ALA A 373 2.97 -25.82 -3.20
C ALA A 373 3.41 -27.08 -2.44
N LEU A 374 4.21 -26.93 -1.38
CA LEU A 374 4.69 -28.07 -0.56
C LEU A 374 3.54 -28.80 0.15
N LEU A 375 2.55 -28.07 0.68
CA LEU A 375 1.43 -28.66 1.40
C LEU A 375 0.43 -29.36 0.47
N LEU A 376 0.23 -28.84 -0.72
CA LEU A 376 -0.73 -29.36 -1.70
C LEU A 376 -0.13 -30.48 -2.54
N ASP A 377 1.15 -30.42 -2.92
CA ASP A 377 1.83 -31.44 -3.74
C ASP A 377 2.17 -32.70 -2.91
N GLY A 378 2.50 -32.51 -1.62
CA GLY A 378 2.89 -33.59 -0.71
C GLY A 378 1.76 -34.53 -0.27
N ARG A 379 0.52 -34.40 -0.77
CA ARG A 379 -0.68 -35.13 -0.28
C ARG A 379 -0.89 -35.06 1.22
N VAL A 380 -0.10 -34.24 1.93
CA VAL A 380 -0.14 -34.11 3.39
C VAL A 380 -1.48 -33.54 3.84
N LEU A 381 -2.08 -32.69 3.03
CA LEU A 381 -3.36 -32.06 3.31
C LEU A 381 -4.31 -32.25 2.11
N GLY A 382 -4.57 -33.47 1.69
CA GLY A 382 -5.39 -33.82 0.53
C GLY A 382 -6.79 -33.19 0.41
N GLN A 383 -7.04 -32.13 1.17
CA GLN A 383 -8.30 -31.41 1.22
C GLN A 383 -8.06 -29.92 1.28
N ALA A 384 -8.52 -29.17 0.28
CA ALA A 384 -8.53 -27.70 0.26
C ALA A 384 -9.14 -27.09 1.54
N LEU A 385 -10.09 -27.81 2.18
CA LEU A 385 -10.72 -27.44 3.43
C LEU A 385 -9.71 -27.28 4.58
N VAL A 386 -8.76 -28.20 4.70
CA VAL A 386 -7.76 -28.17 5.78
C VAL A 386 -6.81 -26.99 5.59
N LEU A 387 -6.33 -26.77 4.37
CA LEU A 387 -5.46 -25.64 4.07
C LEU A 387 -6.19 -24.31 4.28
N GLY A 388 -7.41 -24.17 3.76
CA GLY A 388 -8.21 -22.95 3.90
C GLY A 388 -8.52 -22.64 5.38
N SER A 389 -8.87 -23.66 6.16
CA SER A 389 -9.11 -23.49 7.59
C SER A 389 -7.83 -23.12 8.35
N PHE A 390 -6.69 -23.72 8.01
CA PHE A 390 -5.40 -23.38 8.60
C PHE A 390 -5.03 -21.91 8.32
N VAL A 391 -5.17 -21.44 7.07
CA VAL A 391 -4.88 -20.04 6.70
C VAL A 391 -5.85 -19.08 7.39
N ALA A 392 -7.13 -19.43 7.47
CA ALA A 392 -8.11 -18.63 8.19
C ALA A 392 -7.77 -18.48 9.68
N CYS A 393 -7.43 -19.59 10.34
CA CYS A 393 -6.99 -19.57 11.74
C CYS A 393 -5.70 -18.75 11.93
N PHE A 394 -4.74 -18.90 11.00
CA PHE A 394 -3.49 -18.12 11.01
C PHE A 394 -3.77 -16.61 10.90
N LEU A 395 -4.64 -16.20 9.98
CA LEU A 395 -5.03 -14.78 9.83
C LEU A 395 -5.71 -14.23 11.07
N LEU A 396 -6.66 -14.98 11.65
CA LEU A 396 -7.35 -14.56 12.88
C LEU A 396 -6.40 -14.48 14.08
N ALA A 397 -5.50 -15.45 14.24
CA ALA A 397 -4.48 -15.42 15.28
C ALA A 397 -3.52 -14.24 15.09
N ALA A 398 -3.07 -13.99 13.86
CA ALA A 398 -2.24 -12.83 13.54
C ALA A 398 -2.98 -11.50 13.82
N ALA A 399 -4.26 -11.41 13.49
CA ALA A 399 -5.08 -10.24 13.81
C ALA A 399 -5.15 -9.97 15.31
N LEU A 400 -5.36 -10.99 16.13
CA LEU A 400 -5.40 -10.87 17.59
C LEU A 400 -4.03 -10.45 18.15
N PHE A 401 -2.95 -11.07 17.68
CA PHE A 401 -1.60 -10.79 18.17
C PHE A 401 -1.10 -9.40 17.76
N LEU A 402 -1.32 -9.01 16.50
CA LEU A 402 -0.87 -7.72 15.96
C LEU A 402 -1.77 -6.54 16.38
N SER A 403 -3.02 -6.79 16.77
CA SER A 403 -3.94 -5.74 17.26
C SER A 403 -3.60 -5.23 18.66
N SER A 404 -2.58 -5.80 19.30
CA SER A 404 -2.18 -5.46 20.67
C SER A 404 -1.63 -4.03 20.80
N GLY A 405 -1.63 -3.51 22.04
CA GLY A 405 -1.37 -2.08 22.38
C GLY A 405 -0.04 -1.46 21.93
N SER A 406 0.86 -2.22 21.26
CA SER A 406 2.07 -1.65 20.66
C SER A 406 1.78 -0.64 19.53
N ASN A 407 0.63 -0.77 18.86
CA ASN A 407 0.18 0.13 17.81
C ASN A 407 -0.18 1.52 18.35
N LEU A 408 -0.62 1.58 19.61
CA LEU A 408 -0.86 2.82 20.34
C LEU A 408 0.44 3.57 20.62
N LYS A 409 1.53 2.84 20.87
CA LYS A 409 2.85 3.40 21.17
C LYS A 409 3.46 4.16 19.97
N TYR A 410 3.16 3.74 18.75
CA TYR A 410 3.58 4.41 17.52
C TYR A 410 2.59 5.47 17.03
N GLY A 411 1.47 5.69 17.73
CA GLY A 411 0.53 6.78 17.49
C GLY A 411 -0.41 6.61 16.29
N TRP A 412 -0.33 5.48 15.55
CA TRP A 412 -1.21 5.26 14.41
C TRP A 412 -2.44 4.38 14.71
N GLY A 413 -2.38 3.60 15.79
CA GLY A 413 -3.46 2.68 16.14
C GLY A 413 -4.80 3.35 16.48
N THR A 414 -4.78 4.63 16.86
CA THR A 414 -5.99 5.43 17.17
C THR A 414 -6.31 6.47 16.09
N VAL A 415 -5.52 6.57 15.04
CA VAL A 415 -5.76 7.53 13.95
C VAL A 415 -6.90 7.02 13.07
N GLN A 416 -7.92 7.84 12.89
CA GLN A 416 -9.00 7.59 11.93
C GLN A 416 -8.60 8.12 10.55
N PRO A 417 -8.73 7.30 9.49
CA PRO A 417 -8.54 7.80 8.13
C PRO A 417 -9.65 8.82 7.83
N GLY A 418 -9.31 10.10 7.81
CA GLY A 418 -10.28 11.18 7.59
C GLY A 418 -10.49 12.12 8.78
N GLU A 419 -10.03 11.80 9.97
CA GLU A 419 -9.90 12.75 11.06
C GLU A 419 -8.56 13.50 10.94
N GLY A 420 -8.62 14.65 10.59
CA GLY A 420 -7.56 15.59 10.35
C GLY A 420 -7.84 16.19 8.99
N GLY A 421 -8.46 17.34 8.97
CA GLY A 421 -8.49 18.14 7.77
C GLY A 421 -7.08 18.22 7.21
N PRO A 422 -6.91 18.47 5.92
CA PRO A 422 -5.59 18.57 5.27
C PRO A 422 -4.62 19.46 6.07
N GLU A 423 -5.14 20.42 6.81
CA GLU A 423 -4.37 21.36 7.62
C GLU A 423 -3.70 20.75 8.87
N MET A 424 -4.36 19.86 9.61
CA MET A 424 -3.81 19.38 10.89
C MET A 424 -2.75 18.30 10.73
N GLY A 425 -2.85 17.44 9.71
CA GLY A 425 -1.80 16.49 9.35
C GLY A 425 -0.56 17.18 8.78
N GLU A 426 -0.78 18.23 8.03
CA GLU A 426 0.25 19.06 7.42
C GLU A 426 1.04 19.85 8.48
N LEU A 427 0.34 20.46 9.43
CA LEU A 427 0.95 21.15 10.57
C LEU A 427 1.77 20.19 11.45
N ALA A 428 1.30 18.97 11.68
CA ALA A 428 2.04 17.98 12.44
C ALA A 428 3.31 17.50 11.69
N GLY A 429 3.27 17.44 10.37
CA GLY A 429 4.44 17.15 9.52
C GLY A 429 5.48 18.26 9.59
N VAL A 430 5.04 19.51 9.42
CA VAL A 430 5.89 20.69 9.55
C VAL A 430 6.47 20.80 10.96
N ALA A 431 5.65 20.59 12.01
CA ALA A 431 6.09 20.61 13.40
C ALA A 431 7.23 19.61 13.66
N ARG A 432 7.17 18.42 13.10
CA ARG A 432 8.24 17.42 13.24
C ARG A 432 9.50 17.80 12.49
N PHE A 433 9.34 18.36 11.30
CA PHE A 433 10.47 18.85 10.53
C PHE A 433 11.18 19.98 11.31
N SER A 434 10.43 20.99 11.77
CA SER A 434 10.98 22.08 12.59
C SER A 434 11.58 21.57 13.91
N ALA A 435 11.02 20.50 14.50
CA ALA A 435 11.56 19.85 15.69
C ALA A 435 12.98 19.29 15.45
N ILE A 436 13.22 18.75 14.26
CA ILE A 436 14.54 18.24 13.86
C ILE A 436 15.53 19.39 13.66
N GLU A 437 15.13 20.44 12.94
CA GLU A 437 15.97 21.63 12.71
C GLU A 437 16.38 22.31 14.01
N HIS A 438 15.50 22.33 15.01
CA HIS A 438 15.77 22.92 16.32
C HIS A 438 16.36 21.95 17.34
N GLY A 439 16.78 20.74 16.88
CA GLY A 439 17.47 19.76 17.72
C GLY A 439 16.62 19.24 18.89
N LEU A 440 15.31 19.04 18.69
CA LEU A 440 14.46 18.42 19.70
C LEU A 440 14.79 16.94 19.85
N THR A 441 14.74 16.45 21.08
CA THR A 441 14.77 15.02 21.35
C THR A 441 13.45 14.36 20.89
N GLN A 442 13.43 13.05 20.73
CA GLN A 442 12.23 12.33 20.32
C GLN A 442 11.03 12.65 21.21
N ARG A 443 11.21 12.70 22.54
CA ARG A 443 10.14 13.02 23.50
C ARG A 443 9.69 14.48 23.41
N GLU A 444 10.59 15.40 23.22
CA GLU A 444 10.26 16.81 22.99
C GLU A 444 9.48 17.00 21.68
N SER A 445 9.84 16.28 20.63
CA SER A 445 9.13 16.29 19.36
C SER A 445 7.70 15.73 19.49
N GLU A 446 7.51 14.62 20.22
CA GLU A 446 6.19 14.06 20.51
C GLU A 446 5.30 15.07 21.25
N VAL A 447 5.84 15.71 22.29
CA VAL A 447 5.14 16.77 23.04
C VAL A 447 4.82 17.96 22.17
N MET A 448 5.76 18.43 21.33
CA MET A 448 5.56 19.54 20.39
C MET A 448 4.41 19.27 19.42
N VAL A 449 4.38 18.09 18.80
CA VAL A 449 3.30 17.71 17.88
C VAL A 449 1.93 17.75 18.55
N LEU A 450 1.85 17.31 19.80
CA LEU A 450 0.59 17.34 20.55
C LEU A 450 0.18 18.78 20.94
N LEU A 451 1.16 19.63 21.27
CA LEU A 451 0.92 21.06 21.50
C LEU A 451 0.37 21.76 20.24
N VAL A 452 1.01 21.50 19.09
CA VAL A 452 0.57 22.07 17.79
C VAL A 452 -0.82 21.58 17.41
N ARG A 453 -1.20 20.36 17.82
CA ARG A 453 -2.59 19.86 17.70
C ARG A 453 -3.58 20.49 18.68
N GLY A 454 -3.17 21.47 19.47
CA GLY A 454 -4.05 22.12 20.43
C GLY A 454 -4.32 21.31 21.71
N LYS A 455 -3.61 20.21 21.96
CA LYS A 455 -3.81 19.38 23.15
C LYS A 455 -3.40 20.14 24.43
N ALA A 456 -4.27 20.11 25.43
CA ALA A 456 -3.93 20.62 26.76
C ALA A 456 -2.88 19.70 27.44
N ARG A 457 -2.05 20.26 28.33
CA ARG A 457 -1.00 19.52 29.05
C ARG A 457 -1.52 18.25 29.72
N ARG A 458 -2.72 18.29 30.29
CA ARG A 458 -3.34 17.11 30.92
C ARG A 458 -3.61 15.99 29.93
N ALA A 459 -4.13 16.30 28.75
CA ALA A 459 -4.35 15.35 27.67
C ALA A 459 -3.04 14.75 27.14
N ILE A 460 -1.96 15.56 27.11
CA ILE A 460 -0.61 15.10 26.74
C ILE A 460 -0.06 14.10 27.79
N CYS A 461 -0.30 14.35 29.08
CA CYS A 461 0.08 13.40 30.14
C CYS A 461 -0.61 12.05 29.98
N GLU A 462 -1.90 12.06 29.70
CA GLU A 462 -2.71 10.85 29.48
C GLU A 462 -2.27 10.11 28.22
N GLU A 463 -2.02 10.83 27.12
CA GLU A 463 -1.66 10.25 25.83
C GLU A 463 -0.23 9.65 25.81
N LEU A 464 0.72 10.31 26.45
CA LEU A 464 2.11 9.87 26.52
C LEU A 464 2.40 8.99 27.75
N MET A 465 1.43 8.79 28.64
CA MET A 465 1.56 8.05 29.92
C MET A 465 2.75 8.56 30.76
N VAL A 466 2.89 9.88 30.89
CA VAL A 466 3.94 10.52 31.66
C VAL A 466 3.38 11.46 32.73
N SER A 467 4.18 11.73 33.76
CA SER A 467 3.76 12.62 34.85
C SER A 467 3.58 14.07 34.38
N PRO A 468 2.72 14.88 35.03
CA PRO A 468 2.56 16.29 34.74
C PRO A 468 3.87 17.09 34.77
N ASP A 469 4.76 16.76 35.69
CA ASP A 469 6.06 17.42 35.81
C ASP A 469 7.00 17.08 34.66
N THR A 470 6.93 15.84 34.17
CA THR A 470 7.69 15.43 32.96
C THR A 470 7.21 16.19 31.72
N VAL A 471 5.88 16.29 31.53
CA VAL A 471 5.31 17.07 30.41
C VAL A 471 5.70 18.55 30.55
N LYS A 472 5.62 19.12 31.75
CA LYS A 472 6.01 20.50 32.02
C LYS A 472 7.48 20.77 31.66
N THR A 473 8.37 19.83 31.95
CA THR A 473 9.80 19.93 31.61
C THR A 473 10.00 19.88 30.10
N HIS A 474 9.35 18.96 29.38
CA HIS A 474 9.44 18.87 27.92
C HIS A 474 8.84 20.11 27.25
N VAL A 475 7.69 20.62 27.70
CA VAL A 475 7.07 21.85 27.17
C VAL A 475 8.03 23.05 27.32
N ARG A 476 8.70 23.20 28.49
CA ARG A 476 9.70 24.26 28.69
C ARG A 476 10.88 24.10 27.75
N ALA A 477 11.35 22.89 27.53
CA ALA A 477 12.47 22.63 26.62
C ALA A 477 12.09 22.97 25.17
N VAL A 478 10.89 22.58 24.72
CA VAL A 478 10.35 22.94 23.40
C VAL A 478 10.28 24.46 23.25
N TYR A 479 9.62 25.15 24.18
CA TYR A 479 9.46 26.61 24.10
C TYR A 479 10.81 27.34 24.06
N ARG A 480 11.77 26.90 24.86
CA ARG A 480 13.13 27.49 24.86
C ARG A 480 13.83 27.27 23.52
N LYS A 481 13.69 26.08 22.89
CA LYS A 481 14.39 25.78 21.65
C LYS A 481 13.77 26.49 20.44
N PHE A 482 12.49 26.82 20.50
CA PHE A 482 11.76 27.58 19.48
C PHE A 482 11.71 29.08 19.76
N ASP A 483 12.27 29.51 20.89
CA ASP A 483 12.20 30.91 21.37
C ASP A 483 10.76 31.45 21.41
N VAL A 484 9.85 30.64 21.95
CA VAL A 484 8.42 30.98 22.11
C VAL A 484 8.02 30.85 23.58
N HIS A 485 6.98 31.59 23.97
CA HIS A 485 6.55 31.66 25.37
C HIS A 485 5.15 31.04 25.59
N SER A 486 4.43 30.73 24.55
CA SER A 486 3.07 30.18 24.62
C SER A 486 2.82 29.10 23.57
N GLN A 487 1.79 28.28 23.85
CA GLN A 487 1.35 27.27 22.89
C GLN A 487 0.84 27.94 21.59
N GLN A 488 0.20 29.10 21.68
CA GLN A 488 -0.28 29.82 20.53
C GLN A 488 0.87 30.33 19.66
N GLU A 489 1.91 30.87 20.24
CA GLU A 489 3.12 31.31 19.51
C GLU A 489 3.81 30.13 18.80
N LEU A 490 3.83 28.95 19.44
CA LEU A 490 4.37 27.75 18.84
C LEU A 490 3.52 27.31 17.63
N ILE A 491 2.19 27.38 17.75
CA ILE A 491 1.27 27.08 16.64
C ILE A 491 1.48 28.09 15.50
N ASP A 492 1.53 29.38 15.82
CA ASP A 492 1.73 30.44 14.84
C ASP A 492 3.10 30.35 14.16
N TYR A 493 4.12 29.89 14.86
CA TYR A 493 5.44 29.59 14.29
C TYR A 493 5.34 28.47 13.23
N VAL A 494 4.69 27.37 13.57
CA VAL A 494 4.54 26.22 12.66
C VAL A 494 3.63 26.56 11.48
N VAL A 495 2.61 27.40 11.68
CA VAL A 495 1.75 27.88 10.60
C VAL A 495 2.54 28.75 9.63
N ARG A 496 3.32 29.70 10.10
CA ARG A 496 4.20 30.54 9.27
C ARG A 496 5.25 29.72 8.52
N GLU A 497 5.83 28.72 9.20
CA GLU A 497 6.79 27.81 8.57
C GLU A 497 6.11 27.01 7.45
N ARG A 498 4.86 26.54 7.64
CA ARG A 498 4.05 25.91 6.59
C ARG A 498 3.84 26.84 5.40
N GLU A 499 3.48 28.11 5.65
CA GLU A 499 3.25 29.11 4.60
C GLU A 499 4.52 29.44 3.83
N SER A 500 5.66 29.46 4.49
CA SER A 500 6.97 29.64 3.84
C SER A 500 7.39 28.42 2.99
N LEU A 501 6.86 27.24 3.34
CA LEU A 501 7.09 25.98 2.63
C LEU A 501 6.09 25.74 1.50
N ALA A 502 4.98 26.48 1.49
CA ALA A 502 4.03 26.53 0.38
C ALA A 502 4.44 27.69 -0.54
N PRO A 503 5.22 27.44 -1.62
CA PRO A 503 5.36 28.45 -2.64
C PRO A 503 3.98 28.64 -3.25
N ASP A 504 3.63 29.84 -3.60
CA ASP A 504 2.59 30.44 -4.46
C ASP A 504 1.79 29.54 -5.47
N ASP A 505 1.81 28.24 -5.28
CA ASP A 505 1.30 27.20 -6.17
C ASP A 505 -0.14 26.77 -5.85
N SER A 506 -0.77 27.26 -4.80
CA SER A 506 -2.19 27.00 -4.55
C SER A 506 -3.08 27.57 -5.67
N GLU A 507 -2.69 28.66 -6.34
CA GLU A 507 -3.35 29.17 -7.52
C GLU A 507 -3.00 28.41 -8.80
N ARG A 508 -1.79 27.86 -8.93
CA ARG A 508 -1.39 27.05 -10.10
C ARG A 508 -1.95 25.63 -10.12
N LEU A 509 -2.39 25.12 -8.97
CA LEU A 509 -3.08 23.81 -8.88
C LEU A 509 -4.60 23.92 -9.08
N LEU A 510 -5.16 25.11 -9.00
CA LEU A 510 -6.58 25.40 -9.20
C LEU A 510 -6.90 26.15 -10.51
N GLY A 511 -5.91 26.64 -11.20
CA GLY A 511 -6.08 27.46 -12.40
C GLY A 511 -5.38 26.85 -13.63
N THR A 512 -6.19 26.44 -14.57
CA THR A 512 -5.99 25.97 -15.96
C THR A 512 -5.74 24.51 -16.18
#